data_bde073823bcf55baa615652a36e39e82
#
_entry.id   bde073823bcf55baa615652a36e39e82
#
_cell.length_a   1.000
_cell.length_b   1.000
_cell.length_c   1.000
_cell.angle_alpha   90.00
_cell.angle_beta   90.00
_cell.angle_gamma   90.00
#
_symmetry.space_group_name_H-M   'P 1'
#
loop_
_entity.id
_entity.type
_entity.pdbx_description
1 polymer ?
#
loop_
_entity_poly.entity_id
_entity_poly.type
_entity_poly.pdbx_seq_one_letter_code
_entity_poly.pdbx_strand_id
1 'polypeptide(L)'
;MVVAIAACSRSDDSIRRSDSTVAPPVSVDTSHDTAAIIPDCGITGTPTIENDGIGQLEVGRKVDDVRSLCDVTSDAEEMGTEGMKERVLTVSVGGTPVKALVDRNRVMRIEVTSPRIRTRDSLGVDTPLHTLADMRGARFVPGEDGVYGFVADHCGLSFRFAIPMRPPTGRDWTADAAKREHGGVSVNRVLITSCAR
;
A
#
# COMPACT_ATOMS: atom_id res chain seq x y z
N MET A 1 -30.94 -18.82 35.85
CA MET A 1 -31.71 -17.88 36.62
C MET A 1 -32.33 -16.89 35.64
N VAL A 2 -33.61 -17.07 35.40
CA VAL A 2 -34.42 -16.37 34.38
C VAL A 2 -35.04 -15.15 35.04
N VAL A 3 -35.05 -13.99 34.41
CA VAL A 3 -36.09 -13.00 34.56
C VAL A 3 -36.27 -12.20 33.27
N ALA A 4 -37.39 -12.41 32.63
CA ALA A 4 -37.99 -11.56 31.63
C ALA A 4 -38.94 -10.57 32.33
N ILE A 5 -39.05 -9.33 31.84
CA ILE A 5 -40.23 -8.51 32.02
C ILE A 5 -40.44 -7.63 30.79
N ALA A 6 -41.58 -7.83 30.17
CA ALA A 6 -42.19 -6.98 29.16
C ALA A 6 -43.00 -5.86 29.82
N ALA A 7 -43.12 -4.73 29.14
CA ALA A 7 -44.32 -3.86 29.32
C ALA A 7 -44.55 -3.00 28.07
N CYS A 8 -45.73 -3.20 27.51
CA CYS A 8 -46.42 -2.37 26.53
C CYS A 8 -46.90 -1.06 27.15
N SER A 9 -47.01 0.00 26.38
CA SER A 9 -48.06 1.01 26.54
C SER A 9 -48.39 1.68 25.20
N ARG A 10 -49.66 1.54 24.85
CA ARG A 10 -50.42 2.27 23.81
C ARG A 10 -50.82 3.64 24.37
N SER A 11 -51.03 4.59 23.49
CA SER A 11 -52.06 5.65 23.44
C SER A 11 -51.52 6.75 22.55
N ASP A 12 -52.17 7.56 21.79
CA ASP A 12 -53.60 7.65 21.42
C ASP A 12 -53.68 8.61 20.20
N ASP A 13 -54.69 8.43 19.45
CA ASP A 13 -55.18 9.22 18.35
C ASP A 13 -55.23 10.74 18.63
N SER A 14 -54.80 11.54 17.68
CA SER A 14 -55.34 12.89 17.51
C SER A 14 -55.29 13.34 16.06
N ILE A 15 -56.38 13.15 15.38
CA ILE A 15 -56.73 13.75 14.10
C ILE A 15 -56.80 15.28 14.28
N ARG A 16 -55.94 16.01 13.59
CA ARG A 16 -56.18 17.42 13.27
C ARG A 16 -56.01 17.66 11.78
N ARG A 17 -57.12 17.89 11.14
CA ARG A 17 -57.23 18.62 9.87
C ARG A 17 -56.68 20.03 10.07
N SER A 18 -55.86 20.50 9.18
CA SER A 18 -55.91 21.92 8.76
C SER A 18 -54.93 22.18 7.62
N ASP A 19 -55.51 22.79 6.62
CA ASP A 19 -54.97 23.76 5.67
C ASP A 19 -53.87 23.36 4.69
N SER A 20 -54.37 23.26 3.46
CA SER A 20 -53.59 23.36 2.21
C SER A 20 -53.04 24.77 2.06
N THR A 21 -51.80 24.96 2.48
CA THR A 21 -50.99 26.08 2.01
C THR A 21 -50.14 25.59 0.86
N VAL A 22 -50.50 26.02 -0.34
CA VAL A 22 -49.71 25.79 -1.56
C VAL A 22 -48.36 26.48 -1.37
N ALA A 23 -47.32 25.70 -1.09
CA ALA A 23 -45.96 26.18 -1.09
C ALA A 23 -45.51 26.49 -2.54
N PRO A 24 -44.76 27.58 -2.77
CA PRO A 24 -44.20 27.88 -4.08
C PRO A 24 -43.22 26.79 -4.51
N PRO A 25 -43.02 26.57 -5.82
CA PRO A 25 -42.10 25.56 -6.31
C PRO A 25 -40.69 25.85 -5.79
N VAL A 26 -40.17 24.93 -4.97
CA VAL A 26 -38.77 24.94 -4.59
C VAL A 26 -37.99 24.69 -5.86
N SER A 27 -37.28 25.71 -6.33
CA SER A 27 -36.23 25.54 -7.34
C SER A 27 -35.19 24.58 -6.76
N VAL A 28 -35.21 23.36 -7.25
CA VAL A 28 -34.13 22.41 -6.97
C VAL A 28 -32.91 22.96 -7.71
N ASP A 29 -32.07 23.69 -7.00
CA ASP A 29 -30.71 23.99 -7.46
C ASP A 29 -30.03 22.63 -7.63
N THR A 30 -29.99 22.16 -8.86
CA THR A 30 -29.18 21.00 -9.25
C THR A 30 -27.74 21.49 -9.31
N SER A 31 -27.16 21.79 -8.16
CA SER A 31 -25.72 21.86 -8.00
C SER A 31 -25.23 20.47 -8.38
N HIS A 32 -24.79 20.32 -9.63
CA HIS A 32 -23.94 19.19 -9.99
C HIS A 32 -22.68 19.32 -9.14
N ASP A 33 -22.68 18.61 -8.00
CA ASP A 33 -21.49 18.28 -7.27
C ASP A 33 -20.60 17.53 -8.28
N THR A 34 -19.76 18.27 -8.97
CA THR A 34 -18.67 17.71 -9.76
C THR A 34 -17.75 17.08 -8.74
N ALA A 35 -17.99 15.78 -8.44
CA ALA A 35 -17.11 15.02 -7.59
C ALA A 35 -15.69 15.26 -8.12
N ALA A 36 -14.87 15.91 -7.31
CA ALA A 36 -13.48 16.18 -7.67
C ALA A 36 -12.86 14.82 -8.03
N ILE A 37 -12.39 14.71 -9.27
CA ILE A 37 -11.71 13.49 -9.74
C ILE A 37 -10.46 13.38 -8.87
N ILE A 38 -10.48 12.44 -7.94
CA ILE A 38 -9.32 12.14 -7.07
C ILE A 38 -8.24 11.54 -7.97
N PRO A 39 -7.06 12.17 -8.06
CA PRO A 39 -6.01 11.69 -8.94
C PRO A 39 -5.52 10.29 -8.52
N ASP A 40 -5.48 9.35 -9.44
CA ASP A 40 -5.00 7.98 -9.20
C ASP A 40 -3.50 7.85 -9.53
N CYS A 41 -2.66 8.73 -8.98
CA CYS A 41 -1.20 8.76 -9.19
C CYS A 41 -0.77 8.72 -10.67
N GLY A 42 -1.61 9.22 -11.59
CA GLY A 42 -1.36 9.18 -13.04
C GLY A 42 -1.43 7.78 -13.65
N ILE A 43 -2.06 6.83 -12.96
CA ILE A 43 -2.23 5.47 -13.45
C ILE A 43 -3.40 5.40 -14.43
N THR A 44 -3.14 4.95 -15.65
CA THR A 44 -4.15 4.75 -16.70
C THR A 44 -4.39 3.28 -17.06
N GLY A 45 -3.92 2.35 -16.21
CA GLY A 45 -4.02 0.92 -16.44
C GLY A 45 -3.58 0.12 -15.23
N THR A 46 -2.95 -1.02 -15.45
CA THR A 46 -2.39 -1.82 -14.34
C THR A 46 -1.19 -1.09 -13.74
N PRO A 47 -1.19 -0.83 -12.41
CA PRO A 47 -0.06 -0.21 -11.74
C PRO A 47 1.20 -1.07 -11.90
N THR A 48 2.30 -0.46 -12.32
CA THR A 48 3.58 -1.14 -12.55
C THR A 48 4.66 -0.52 -11.69
N ILE A 49 5.45 -1.37 -11.01
CA ILE A 49 6.63 -0.94 -10.26
C ILE A 49 7.72 -0.57 -11.27
N GLU A 50 8.23 0.63 -11.12
CA GLU A 50 9.43 1.11 -11.80
C GLU A 50 10.60 1.24 -10.82
N ASN A 51 11.79 1.59 -11.29
CA ASN A 51 13.00 1.59 -10.43
C ASN A 51 12.93 2.52 -9.22
N ASP A 52 12.13 3.56 -9.28
CA ASP A 52 12.04 4.59 -8.24
C ASP A 52 10.61 4.90 -7.78
N GLY A 53 9.60 4.19 -8.32
CA GLY A 53 8.21 4.45 -7.93
C GLY A 53 7.16 3.64 -8.63
N ILE A 54 5.91 4.13 -8.55
CA ILE A 54 4.72 3.60 -9.20
C ILE A 54 3.89 4.79 -9.71
N GLY A 55 3.90 5.03 -11.01
CA GLY A 55 3.27 6.22 -11.58
C GLY A 55 3.87 7.50 -10.99
N GLN A 56 3.04 8.37 -10.42
CA GLN A 56 3.48 9.62 -9.81
C GLN A 56 3.93 9.48 -8.34
N LEU A 57 3.78 8.31 -7.73
CA LEU A 57 4.33 8.02 -6.41
C LEU A 57 5.80 7.59 -6.57
N GLU A 58 6.73 8.52 -6.38
CA GLU A 58 8.17 8.32 -6.60
C GLU A 58 8.99 8.63 -5.34
N VAL A 59 10.08 7.91 -5.16
CA VAL A 59 11.07 8.20 -4.11
C VAL A 59 11.73 9.56 -4.37
N GLY A 60 11.87 10.36 -3.33
CA GLY A 60 12.37 11.74 -3.38
C GLY A 60 11.30 12.81 -3.64
N ARG A 61 10.09 12.44 -4.06
CA ARG A 61 8.99 13.38 -4.29
C ARG A 61 8.54 14.02 -2.98
N LYS A 62 8.18 15.30 -3.03
CA LYS A 62 7.64 16.01 -1.85
C LYS A 62 6.23 15.52 -1.54
N VAL A 63 5.88 15.49 -0.26
CA VAL A 63 4.56 15.05 0.20
C VAL A 63 3.43 15.88 -0.41
N ASP A 64 3.63 17.20 -0.55
CA ASP A 64 2.62 18.10 -1.14
C ASP A 64 2.34 17.74 -2.60
N ASP A 65 3.39 17.40 -3.37
CA ASP A 65 3.25 16.95 -4.75
C ASP A 65 2.51 15.59 -4.81
N VAL A 66 2.83 14.66 -3.90
CA VAL A 66 2.11 13.37 -3.80
C VAL A 66 0.63 13.61 -3.53
N ARG A 67 0.28 14.51 -2.61
CA ARG A 67 -1.11 14.85 -2.29
C ARG A 67 -1.88 15.49 -3.45
N SER A 68 -1.19 16.21 -4.33
CA SER A 68 -1.81 16.84 -5.50
C SER A 68 -2.01 15.87 -6.67
N LEU A 69 -1.23 14.79 -6.72
CA LEU A 69 -1.17 13.85 -7.85
C LEU A 69 -1.74 12.47 -7.54
N CYS A 70 -1.89 12.14 -6.26
CA CYS A 70 -2.31 10.83 -5.77
C CYS A 70 -3.40 10.94 -4.71
N ASP A 71 -4.24 9.92 -4.61
CA ASP A 71 -5.20 9.76 -3.53
C ASP A 71 -4.47 9.29 -2.25
N VAL A 72 -4.21 10.23 -1.33
CA VAL A 72 -3.61 9.93 -0.01
C VAL A 72 -4.72 9.65 0.99
N THR A 73 -4.92 8.38 1.31
CA THR A 73 -5.99 7.92 2.21
C THR A 73 -5.64 8.02 3.69
N SER A 74 -4.34 8.07 4.02
CA SER A 74 -3.85 8.25 5.40
C SER A 74 -2.50 8.94 5.43
N ASP A 75 -2.24 9.71 6.50
CA ASP A 75 -0.93 10.27 6.87
C ASP A 75 -0.80 10.13 8.39
N ALA A 76 -0.03 9.16 8.84
CA ALA A 76 0.06 8.78 10.23
C ALA A 76 1.50 8.44 10.65
N GLU A 77 1.76 8.52 11.97
CA GLU A 77 2.96 7.91 12.55
C GLU A 77 2.69 6.43 12.83
N GLU A 78 3.53 5.56 12.29
CA GLU A 78 3.54 4.13 12.57
C GLU A 78 4.83 3.74 13.30
N MET A 79 4.80 2.61 14.03
CA MET A 79 6.00 2.06 14.65
C MET A 79 6.77 1.27 13.58
N GLY A 80 7.97 1.73 13.27
CA GLY A 80 8.89 1.03 12.37
C GLY A 80 9.49 -0.24 13.00
N THR A 81 10.21 -1.02 12.21
CA THR A 81 10.84 -2.28 12.65
C THR A 81 11.87 -2.08 13.75
N GLU A 82 12.56 -0.95 13.76
CA GLU A 82 13.54 -0.58 14.79
C GLU A 82 12.89 0.02 16.06
N GLY A 83 11.57 0.01 16.16
CA GLY A 83 10.84 0.59 17.30
C GLY A 83 10.82 2.12 17.31
N MET A 84 11.27 2.78 16.26
CA MET A 84 11.14 4.22 16.08
C MET A 84 9.85 4.57 15.36
N LYS A 85 9.31 5.74 15.67
CA LYS A 85 8.15 6.27 14.94
C LYS A 85 8.56 6.78 13.58
N GLU A 86 7.86 6.33 12.57
CA GLU A 86 8.03 6.70 11.18
C GLU A 86 6.75 7.34 10.65
N ARG A 87 6.85 8.43 9.92
CA ARG A 87 5.70 9.01 9.22
C ARG A 87 5.43 8.23 7.94
N VAL A 88 4.21 7.72 7.81
CA VAL A 88 3.79 6.87 6.70
C VAL A 88 2.55 7.45 6.03
N LEU A 89 2.61 7.64 4.72
CA LEU A 89 1.44 7.88 3.89
C LEU A 89 0.90 6.55 3.40
N THR A 90 -0.42 6.37 3.43
CA THR A 90 -1.09 5.34 2.65
C THR A 90 -1.68 6.00 1.41
N VAL A 91 -1.27 5.53 0.25
CA VAL A 91 -1.64 6.09 -1.05
C VAL A 91 -2.39 5.03 -1.84
N SER A 92 -3.53 5.39 -2.41
CA SER A 92 -4.25 4.53 -3.36
C SER A 92 -3.59 4.63 -4.74
N VAL A 93 -3.14 3.51 -5.27
CA VAL A 93 -2.50 3.40 -6.59
C VAL A 93 -3.25 2.35 -7.40
N GLY A 94 -4.01 2.75 -8.40
CA GLY A 94 -4.91 1.86 -9.13
C GLY A 94 -5.91 1.16 -8.21
N GLY A 95 -6.43 1.86 -7.20
CA GLY A 95 -7.33 1.31 -6.19
C GLY A 95 -6.67 0.33 -5.21
N THR A 96 -5.35 0.26 -5.19
CA THR A 96 -4.58 -0.61 -4.29
C THR A 96 -3.79 0.22 -3.28
N PRO A 97 -3.91 -0.03 -1.96
CA PRO A 97 -3.17 0.71 -0.96
C PRO A 97 -1.67 0.38 -1.02
N VAL A 98 -0.84 1.42 -1.02
CA VAL A 98 0.61 1.38 -1.01
C VAL A 98 1.10 2.28 0.11
N LYS A 99 2.10 1.86 0.86
CA LYS A 99 2.70 2.69 1.91
C LYS A 99 3.92 3.44 1.39
N ALA A 100 4.03 4.71 1.75
CA ALA A 100 5.20 5.53 1.48
C ALA A 100 5.75 6.09 2.79
N LEU A 101 6.97 5.67 3.14
CA LEU A 101 7.71 6.21 4.28
C LEU A 101 8.23 7.60 3.94
N VAL A 102 8.05 8.55 4.86
CA VAL A 102 8.39 9.96 4.67
C VAL A 102 9.47 10.39 5.66
N ASP A 103 10.53 11.01 5.16
CA ASP A 103 11.49 11.77 5.95
C ASP A 103 11.65 13.18 5.36
N ARG A 104 11.76 14.19 6.22
CA ARG A 104 11.94 15.61 5.82
C ARG A 104 11.00 16.07 4.71
N ASN A 105 9.73 15.67 4.83
CA ASN A 105 8.66 15.97 3.86
C ASN A 105 8.89 15.41 2.45
N ARG A 106 9.66 14.32 2.33
CA ARG A 106 9.89 13.59 1.07
C ARG A 106 9.68 12.10 1.24
N VAL A 107 9.20 11.46 0.19
CA VAL A 107 9.12 10.00 0.12
C VAL A 107 10.53 9.42 0.13
N MET A 108 10.84 8.59 1.13
CA MET A 108 12.13 7.93 1.28
C MET A 108 12.12 6.50 0.75
N ARG A 109 11.00 5.82 0.95
CA ARG A 109 10.80 4.42 0.59
C ARG A 109 9.33 4.18 0.29
N ILE A 110 9.04 3.35 -0.69
CA ILE A 110 7.69 2.89 -0.98
C ILE A 110 7.65 1.39 -0.68
N GLU A 111 6.57 0.95 -0.05
CA GLU A 111 6.35 -0.42 0.34
C GLU A 111 5.10 -0.98 -0.34
N VAL A 112 5.28 -2.05 -1.12
CA VAL A 112 4.22 -2.75 -1.83
C VAL A 112 4.02 -4.12 -1.20
N THR A 113 2.80 -4.39 -0.73
CA THR A 113 2.40 -5.69 -0.15
C THR A 113 1.31 -6.39 -0.96
N SER A 114 0.85 -5.76 -2.03
CA SER A 114 -0.19 -6.32 -2.89
C SER A 114 0.40 -7.06 -4.10
N PRO A 115 -0.08 -8.27 -4.43
CA PRO A 115 0.33 -8.99 -5.62
C PRO A 115 -0.20 -8.37 -6.93
N ARG A 116 -1.08 -7.39 -6.85
CA ARG A 116 -1.64 -6.67 -8.01
C ARG A 116 -0.64 -5.73 -8.67
N ILE A 117 0.37 -5.28 -7.93
CA ILE A 117 1.37 -4.32 -8.38
C ILE A 117 2.67 -5.08 -8.60
N ARG A 118 3.17 -5.09 -9.83
CA ARG A 118 4.34 -5.85 -10.26
C ARG A 118 5.23 -5.03 -11.17
N THR A 119 6.46 -5.44 -11.35
CA THR A 119 7.33 -4.91 -12.41
C THR A 119 6.84 -5.35 -13.80
N ARG A 120 7.39 -4.77 -14.87
CA ARG A 120 7.03 -5.13 -16.25
C ARG A 120 7.30 -6.59 -16.60
N ASP A 121 8.32 -7.19 -15.97
CA ASP A 121 8.67 -8.62 -16.10
C ASP A 121 8.02 -9.48 -15.00
N SER A 122 6.94 -8.97 -14.40
CA SER A 122 6.04 -9.68 -13.48
C SER A 122 6.64 -10.05 -12.13
N LEU A 123 7.73 -9.39 -11.69
CA LEU A 123 8.24 -9.54 -10.34
C LEU A 123 7.40 -8.72 -9.35
N GLY A 124 7.21 -9.26 -8.15
CA GLY A 124 6.40 -8.60 -7.11
C GLY A 124 6.11 -9.53 -5.95
N VAL A 125 5.11 -9.17 -5.16
CA VAL A 125 4.58 -10.05 -4.11
C VAL A 125 4.13 -11.37 -4.74
N ASP A 126 4.31 -12.48 -4.04
CA ASP A 126 4.10 -13.86 -4.47
C ASP A 126 5.11 -14.40 -5.51
N THR A 127 6.12 -13.64 -5.91
CA THR A 127 7.21 -14.17 -6.74
C THR A 127 8.05 -15.14 -5.91
N PRO A 128 8.24 -16.41 -6.34
CA PRO A 128 9.06 -17.37 -5.63
C PRO A 128 10.55 -16.97 -5.62
N LEU A 129 11.25 -17.28 -4.54
CA LEU A 129 12.67 -16.96 -4.38
C LEU A 129 13.53 -17.55 -5.52
N HIS A 130 13.24 -18.77 -5.96
CA HIS A 130 13.99 -19.39 -7.04
C HIS A 130 13.93 -18.57 -8.34
N THR A 131 12.81 -17.91 -8.63
CA THR A 131 12.67 -17.05 -9.81
C THR A 131 13.66 -15.89 -9.76
N LEU A 132 13.79 -15.23 -8.60
CA LEU A 132 14.78 -14.16 -8.41
C LEU A 132 16.22 -14.68 -8.40
N ALA A 133 16.44 -15.87 -7.81
CA ALA A 133 17.77 -16.49 -7.73
C ALA A 133 18.33 -16.84 -9.11
N ASP A 134 17.48 -17.11 -10.09
CA ASP A 134 17.88 -17.41 -11.47
C ASP A 134 18.16 -16.15 -12.31
N MET A 135 17.88 -14.96 -11.76
CA MET A 135 18.12 -13.70 -12.46
C MET A 135 19.59 -13.26 -12.39
N ARG A 136 20.00 -12.48 -13.37
CA ARG A 136 21.36 -11.94 -13.43
C ARG A 136 21.67 -11.05 -12.22
N GLY A 137 22.81 -11.33 -11.56
CA GLY A 137 23.28 -10.55 -10.42
C GLY A 137 22.42 -10.70 -9.17
N ALA A 138 21.62 -11.77 -9.08
CA ALA A 138 20.82 -12.06 -7.90
C ALA A 138 21.71 -12.22 -6.66
N ARG A 139 21.36 -11.53 -5.58
CA ARG A 139 21.99 -11.63 -4.27
C ARG A 139 20.95 -11.55 -3.18
N PHE A 140 21.21 -12.20 -2.07
CA PHE A 140 20.31 -12.25 -0.92
C PHE A 140 21.06 -11.80 0.32
N VAL A 141 20.48 -10.83 1.02
CA VAL A 141 21.10 -10.19 2.19
C VAL A 141 20.14 -10.34 3.39
N PRO A 142 20.64 -10.82 4.53
CA PRO A 142 19.85 -10.81 5.77
C PRO A 142 19.54 -9.36 6.17
N GLY A 143 18.32 -9.11 6.58
CA GLY A 143 17.88 -7.86 7.19
C GLY A 143 17.23 -8.13 8.53
N GLU A 144 16.73 -7.12 9.22
CA GLU A 144 16.18 -7.25 10.57
C GLU A 144 14.92 -8.13 10.64
N ASP A 145 14.08 -8.06 9.62
CA ASP A 145 12.76 -8.71 9.60
C ASP A 145 12.63 -9.79 8.52
N GLY A 146 13.73 -10.21 7.91
CA GLY A 146 13.75 -11.24 6.88
C GLY A 146 14.97 -11.19 5.96
N VAL A 147 14.89 -11.87 4.84
CA VAL A 147 15.91 -11.87 3.79
C VAL A 147 15.46 -11.00 2.63
N TYR A 148 16.36 -10.19 2.10
CA TYR A 148 16.10 -9.29 0.98
C TYR A 148 16.86 -9.77 -0.26
N GLY A 149 16.11 -10.02 -1.34
CA GLY A 149 16.65 -10.32 -2.66
C GLY A 149 16.82 -9.06 -3.49
N PHE A 150 17.92 -8.98 -4.23
CA PHE A 150 18.25 -7.92 -5.18
C PHE A 150 18.61 -8.54 -6.51
N VAL A 151 18.28 -7.88 -7.61
CA VAL A 151 18.64 -8.30 -8.97
C VAL A 151 19.19 -7.10 -9.75
N ALA A 152 20.17 -7.36 -10.62
CA ALA A 152 20.94 -6.28 -11.26
C ALA A 152 20.09 -5.33 -12.11
N ASP A 153 19.07 -5.86 -12.78
CA ASP A 153 18.26 -5.09 -13.73
C ASP A 153 17.15 -4.26 -13.06
N HIS A 154 17.00 -4.38 -11.72
CA HIS A 154 16.00 -3.68 -10.90
C HIS A 154 16.67 -2.88 -9.77
N CYS A 155 17.51 -1.92 -10.12
CA CYS A 155 18.09 -1.05 -9.10
C CYS A 155 17.01 -0.30 -8.33
N GLY A 156 17.24 -0.04 -7.06
CA GLY A 156 16.25 0.57 -6.18
C GLY A 156 15.19 -0.39 -5.65
N LEU A 157 15.06 -1.61 -6.19
CA LEU A 157 14.12 -2.60 -5.69
C LEU A 157 14.78 -3.61 -4.76
N SER A 158 14.10 -3.94 -3.68
CA SER A 158 14.43 -5.09 -2.84
C SER A 158 13.18 -5.92 -2.57
N PHE A 159 13.33 -7.23 -2.69
CA PHE A 159 12.27 -8.21 -2.56
C PHE A 159 12.42 -8.93 -1.23
N ARG A 160 11.51 -8.69 -0.30
CA ARG A 160 11.58 -9.27 1.04
C ARG A 160 10.93 -10.64 1.09
N PHE A 161 11.61 -11.58 1.76
CA PHE A 161 11.13 -12.92 2.08
C PHE A 161 11.01 -13.09 3.59
N ALA A 162 9.92 -13.67 4.06
CA ALA A 162 9.72 -13.99 5.48
C ALA A 162 10.53 -15.25 5.86
N ILE A 163 11.84 -15.19 5.74
CA ILE A 163 12.76 -16.25 6.12
C ILE A 163 13.43 -15.84 7.42
N PRO A 164 13.49 -16.73 8.45
CA PRO A 164 14.20 -16.44 9.68
C PRO A 164 15.68 -16.13 9.42
N MET A 165 16.20 -15.12 10.10
CA MET A 165 17.55 -14.57 9.93
C MET A 165 18.70 -15.48 10.41
N ARG A 166 18.63 -16.77 10.23
CA ARG A 166 19.78 -17.64 10.45
C ARG A 166 20.36 -18.04 9.11
N PRO A 167 21.46 -17.36 8.66
CA PRO A 167 22.21 -17.92 7.55
C PRO A 167 22.64 -19.33 7.97
N PRO A 168 22.51 -20.32 7.10
CA PRO A 168 23.07 -21.62 7.38
C PRO A 168 24.57 -21.41 7.56
N THR A 169 25.07 -21.60 8.80
CA THR A 169 26.49 -21.67 9.13
C THR A 169 27.39 -20.57 8.55
N GLY A 170 27.16 -19.29 8.96
CA GLY A 170 28.21 -18.25 8.92
C GLY A 170 28.73 -17.82 7.55
N ARG A 171 28.01 -18.07 6.46
CA ARG A 171 28.38 -17.66 5.11
C ARG A 171 27.32 -16.77 4.50
N ASP A 172 27.75 -15.85 3.65
CA ASP A 172 26.86 -15.03 2.84
C ASP A 172 25.86 -15.90 2.05
N TRP A 173 24.62 -15.42 1.95
CA TRP A 173 23.59 -16.09 1.18
C TRP A 173 23.92 -15.98 -0.32
N THR A 174 24.51 -17.01 -0.89
CA THR A 174 24.61 -17.11 -2.34
C THR A 174 23.24 -17.42 -2.93
N ALA A 175 22.97 -16.99 -4.17
CA ALA A 175 21.72 -17.28 -4.86
C ALA A 175 21.41 -18.78 -4.88
N ASP A 176 22.44 -19.62 -5.09
CA ASP A 176 22.31 -21.08 -5.10
C ASP A 176 21.95 -21.66 -3.73
N ALA A 177 22.53 -21.13 -2.65
CA ALA A 177 22.20 -21.57 -1.30
C ALA A 177 20.78 -21.18 -0.95
N ALA A 178 20.38 -19.93 -1.18
CA ALA A 178 19.04 -19.45 -0.96
C ALA A 178 18.01 -20.26 -1.76
N LYS A 179 18.30 -20.54 -3.03
CA LYS A 179 17.43 -21.34 -3.90
C LYS A 179 17.24 -22.78 -3.40
N ARG A 180 18.32 -23.44 -2.99
CA ARG A 180 18.23 -24.83 -2.48
C ARG A 180 17.42 -24.94 -1.19
N GLU A 181 17.59 -23.98 -0.28
CA GLU A 181 17.00 -24.06 1.05
C GLU A 181 15.60 -23.44 1.12
N HIS A 182 15.36 -22.40 0.34
CA HIS A 182 14.17 -21.56 0.44
C HIS A 182 13.51 -21.24 -0.90
N GLY A 183 13.84 -21.95 -1.97
CA GLY A 183 13.39 -21.63 -3.33
C GLY A 183 11.88 -21.50 -3.53
N GLY A 184 11.09 -22.21 -2.71
CA GLY A 184 9.62 -22.13 -2.73
C GLY A 184 9.02 -21.01 -1.87
N VAL A 185 9.84 -20.29 -1.07
CA VAL A 185 9.34 -19.14 -0.30
C VAL A 185 9.11 -17.97 -1.25
N SER A 186 7.96 -17.31 -1.10
CA SER A 186 7.60 -16.20 -1.96
C SER A 186 7.90 -14.84 -1.33
N VAL A 187 8.09 -13.85 -2.19
CA VAL A 187 8.16 -12.43 -1.82
C VAL A 187 6.86 -12.04 -1.11
N ASN A 188 6.96 -11.44 0.05
CA ASN A 188 5.80 -10.92 0.78
C ASN A 188 5.75 -9.39 0.81
N ARG A 189 6.82 -8.72 0.36
CA ARG A 189 6.91 -7.26 0.29
C ARG A 189 7.96 -6.85 -0.73
N VAL A 190 7.67 -5.81 -1.49
CA VAL A 190 8.66 -5.12 -2.32
C VAL A 190 8.91 -3.74 -1.72
N LEU A 191 10.18 -3.40 -1.52
CA LEU A 191 10.59 -2.06 -1.13
C LEU A 191 11.20 -1.36 -2.34
N ILE A 192 10.79 -0.12 -2.56
CA ILE A 192 11.31 0.76 -3.60
C ILE A 192 12.08 1.87 -2.90
N THR A 193 13.34 2.02 -3.23
CA THR A 193 14.23 3.07 -2.76
C THR A 193 14.87 3.76 -3.94
N SER A 194 15.61 4.86 -3.74
CA SER A 194 16.31 5.48 -4.85
C SER A 194 17.39 4.56 -5.41
N CYS A 195 17.45 4.45 -6.75
CA CYS A 195 18.66 3.99 -7.42
C CYS A 195 19.81 4.92 -7.08
N ALA A 196 20.85 4.42 -6.41
CA ALA A 196 22.09 5.16 -6.29
C ALA A 196 22.68 5.34 -7.72
N ARG A 197 22.70 6.58 -8.18
CA ARG A 197 23.35 6.95 -9.44
C ARG A 197 24.83 7.17 -9.24
#